data_f6cc07e24ece2cb4c4d21caf723725c1
#
_entry.id   f6cc07e24ece2cb4c4d21caf723725c1
#
_cell.length_a   1.000
_cell.length_b   1.000
_cell.length_c   1.000
_cell.angle_alpha   90.00
_cell.angle_beta   90.00
_cell.angle_gamma   90.00
#
_symmetry.space_group_name_H-M   'P 1'
#
loop_
_entity.id
_entity.type
_entity.pdbx_description
1 polymer ?
#
loop_
_entity_poly.entity_id
_entity_poly.type
_entity_poly.pdbx_seq_one_letter_code
_entity_poly.pdbx_strand_id
1 'polypeptide(L)'
;MALRDLSGAVDFTVLDGMTGGDEAINEEVLGLFVNRAGLWSVMLDPKAEGWRDGVHTIRGAAAGIGARDLAAACAEAEGVDQTLAAPALERVRDALEAALADVAAYRHELMLRGLKG
;
A
#
# COMPACT_ATOMS: atom_id res chain seq x y z
N MET A 1 20.63 -16.02 -3.21
CA MET A 1 19.21 -15.86 -2.94
C MET A 1 18.92 -14.51 -2.32
N ALA A 2 17.97 -13.83 -2.88
CA ALA A 2 17.57 -12.56 -2.34
C ALA A 2 16.86 -12.76 -1.00
N LEU A 3 17.27 -11.99 -0.03
CA LEU A 3 16.70 -12.06 1.31
C LEU A 3 15.90 -10.79 1.56
N ARG A 4 14.69 -10.76 0.98
CA ARG A 4 13.78 -9.67 1.24
C ARG A 4 13.17 -9.85 2.62
N ASP A 5 13.14 -8.77 3.36
CA ASP A 5 12.49 -8.74 4.65
C ASP A 5 11.03 -8.39 4.46
N LEU A 6 10.29 -9.30 3.81
CA LEU A 6 8.89 -9.09 3.51
C LEU A 6 8.01 -9.72 4.58
N SER A 7 7.01 -8.98 5.01
CA SER A 7 6.05 -9.43 6.01
C SER A 7 4.86 -10.16 5.42
N GLY A 8 4.72 -10.15 4.10
CA GLY A 8 3.54 -10.68 3.43
C GLY A 8 2.41 -9.66 3.29
N ALA A 9 2.65 -8.41 3.68
CA ALA A 9 1.65 -7.35 3.54
C ALA A 9 1.32 -7.05 2.08
N VAL A 10 2.24 -7.31 1.16
CA VAL A 10 2.05 -7.12 -0.27
C VAL A 10 2.36 -8.40 -1.00
N ASP A 11 1.43 -8.83 -1.85
CA ASP A 11 1.63 -9.95 -2.75
C ASP A 11 2.06 -9.40 -4.12
N PHE A 12 3.36 -9.37 -4.36
CA PHE A 12 3.91 -8.77 -5.57
C PHE A 12 3.60 -9.55 -6.84
N THR A 13 3.08 -10.77 -6.72
CA THR A 13 2.63 -11.52 -7.93
C THR A 13 1.42 -10.85 -8.58
N VAL A 14 0.62 -10.12 -7.81
CA VAL A 14 -0.50 -9.35 -8.35
C VAL A 14 0.03 -8.28 -9.30
N LEU A 15 1.05 -7.55 -8.87
CA LEU A 15 1.67 -6.51 -9.70
C LEU A 15 2.31 -7.13 -10.94
N ASP A 16 3.06 -8.22 -10.77
CA ASP A 16 3.69 -8.92 -11.89
C ASP A 16 2.66 -9.39 -12.92
N GLY A 17 1.50 -9.82 -12.46
CA GLY A 17 0.41 -10.23 -13.36
C GLY A 17 -0.10 -9.10 -14.24
N MET A 18 -0.01 -7.87 -13.76
CA MET A 18 -0.46 -6.69 -14.51
C MET A 18 0.61 -6.10 -15.42
N THR A 19 1.88 -6.24 -15.03
CA THR A 19 3.00 -5.62 -15.75
C THR A 19 3.80 -6.61 -16.60
N GLY A 20 3.44 -7.90 -16.55
CA GLY A 20 4.21 -8.95 -17.23
C GLY A 20 5.57 -9.19 -16.58
N GLY A 21 5.74 -8.79 -15.31
CA GLY A 21 6.99 -8.94 -14.60
C GLY A 21 8.06 -7.91 -14.96
N ASP A 22 7.67 -6.85 -15.66
CA ASP A 22 8.60 -5.78 -16.04
C ASP A 22 9.03 -5.01 -14.80
N GLU A 23 10.29 -5.17 -14.41
CA GLU A 23 10.81 -4.58 -13.18
C GLU A 23 10.84 -3.05 -13.21
N ALA A 24 11.08 -2.46 -14.38
CA ALA A 24 11.07 -1.00 -14.50
C ALA A 24 9.66 -0.43 -14.29
N ILE A 25 8.66 -1.11 -14.83
CA ILE A 25 7.26 -0.70 -14.63
C ILE A 25 6.85 -0.92 -13.17
N ASN A 26 7.24 -2.04 -12.58
CA ASN A 26 6.96 -2.32 -11.17
C ASN A 26 7.54 -1.22 -10.27
N GLU A 27 8.78 -0.82 -10.52
CA GLU A 27 9.44 0.24 -9.77
C GLU A 27 8.67 1.56 -9.89
N GLU A 28 8.23 1.90 -11.07
CA GLU A 28 7.45 3.11 -11.31
C GLU A 28 6.12 3.11 -10.56
N VAL A 29 5.40 2.00 -10.65
CA VAL A 29 4.10 1.86 -9.97
C VAL A 29 4.27 1.96 -8.46
N LEU A 30 5.25 1.26 -7.92
CA LEU A 30 5.50 1.27 -6.48
C LEU A 30 5.99 2.64 -6.00
N GLY A 31 6.78 3.33 -6.81
CA GLY A 31 7.20 4.70 -6.51
C GLY A 31 6.03 5.66 -6.40
N LEU A 32 5.05 5.53 -7.30
CA LEU A 32 3.83 6.32 -7.24
C LEU A 32 3.04 6.02 -5.98
N PHE A 33 2.94 4.74 -5.61
CA PHE A 33 2.24 4.33 -4.39
C PHE A 33 2.88 5.00 -3.16
N VAL A 34 4.20 4.95 -3.06
CA VAL A 34 4.94 5.55 -1.94
C VAL A 34 4.70 7.07 -1.88
N ASN A 35 4.79 7.74 -3.03
CA ASN A 35 4.58 9.19 -3.09
C ASN A 35 3.17 9.58 -2.65
N ARG A 36 2.17 8.83 -3.11
CA ARG A 36 0.78 9.12 -2.77
C ARG A 36 0.47 8.79 -1.31
N ALA A 37 1.14 7.81 -0.75
CA ALA A 37 0.94 7.42 0.65
C ALA A 37 1.17 8.58 1.61
N GLY A 38 2.12 9.46 1.31
CA GLY A 38 2.38 10.65 2.11
C GLY A 38 1.16 11.59 2.15
N LEU A 39 0.45 11.70 1.03
CA LEU A 39 -0.76 12.51 0.95
C LEU A 39 -1.93 11.83 1.67
N TRP A 40 -2.06 10.53 1.49
CA TRP A 40 -3.14 9.76 2.12
C TRP A 40 -3.06 9.79 3.64
N SER A 41 -1.85 9.76 4.19
CA SER A 41 -1.65 9.75 5.65
C SER A 41 -2.31 10.95 6.33
N VAL A 42 -2.32 12.09 5.66
CA VAL A 42 -2.95 13.31 6.18
C VAL A 42 -4.46 13.16 6.26
N MET A 43 -5.05 12.36 5.36
CA MET A 43 -6.50 12.16 5.29
C MET A 43 -7.01 11.12 6.28
N LEU A 44 -6.12 10.32 6.87
CA LEU A 44 -6.52 9.25 7.80
C LEU A 44 -6.77 9.80 9.21
N ASP A 45 -7.66 10.78 9.28
CA ASP A 45 -8.04 11.46 10.50
C ASP A 45 -9.57 11.49 10.54
N PRO A 46 -10.21 10.99 11.62
CA PRO A 46 -11.67 10.98 11.69
C PRO A 46 -12.30 12.38 11.62
N LYS A 47 -11.50 13.40 11.89
CA LYS A 47 -11.95 14.80 11.79
C LYS A 47 -11.79 15.39 10.40
N ALA A 48 -11.03 14.73 9.53
CA ALA A 48 -10.82 15.21 8.17
C ALA A 48 -12.10 15.03 7.37
N GLU A 49 -12.55 16.09 6.73
CA GLU A 49 -13.66 16.02 5.82
C GLU A 49 -13.23 15.18 4.61
N GLY A 50 -14.04 14.22 4.21
CA GLY A 50 -13.70 13.38 3.07
C GLY A 50 -12.77 12.22 3.38
N TRP A 51 -12.55 11.87 4.64
CA TRP A 51 -11.69 10.72 4.96
C TRP A 51 -12.21 9.43 4.32
N ARG A 52 -13.52 9.28 4.16
CA ARG A 52 -14.08 8.08 3.51
C ARG A 52 -13.68 7.99 2.05
N ASP A 53 -13.66 9.11 1.34
CA ASP A 53 -13.19 9.15 -0.04
C ASP A 53 -11.71 8.83 -0.14
N GLY A 54 -10.93 9.32 0.82
CA GLY A 54 -9.51 9.01 0.92
C GLY A 54 -9.27 7.52 1.10
N VAL A 55 -10.00 6.91 2.03
CA VAL A 55 -9.92 5.46 2.29
C VAL A 55 -10.32 4.66 1.06
N HIS A 56 -11.35 5.10 0.34
CA HIS A 56 -11.78 4.45 -0.89
C HIS A 56 -10.67 4.47 -1.96
N THR A 57 -10.00 5.61 -2.09
CA THR A 57 -8.87 5.76 -3.02
C THR A 57 -7.71 4.84 -2.64
N ILE A 58 -7.37 4.78 -1.36
CA ILE A 58 -6.31 3.89 -0.86
C ILE A 58 -6.65 2.43 -1.15
N ARG A 59 -7.91 2.06 -0.96
CA ARG A 59 -8.39 0.69 -1.22
C ARG A 59 -8.12 0.27 -2.65
N GLY A 60 -8.43 1.12 -3.62
CA GLY A 60 -8.18 0.83 -5.03
C GLY A 60 -6.70 0.67 -5.34
N ALA A 61 -5.88 1.58 -4.82
CA ALA A 61 -4.43 1.52 -5.01
C ALA A 61 -3.83 0.27 -4.35
N ALA A 62 -4.30 -0.08 -3.15
CA ALA A 62 -3.84 -1.26 -2.42
C ALA A 62 -4.15 -2.54 -3.19
N ALA A 63 -5.36 -2.65 -3.71
CA ALA A 63 -5.75 -3.81 -4.52
C ALA A 63 -4.86 -3.94 -5.76
N GLY A 64 -4.50 -2.82 -6.38
CA GLY A 64 -3.67 -2.80 -7.58
C GLY A 64 -2.26 -3.33 -7.38
N ILE A 65 -1.69 -3.15 -6.20
CA ILE A 65 -0.34 -3.64 -5.92
C ILE A 65 -0.32 -4.95 -5.13
N GLY A 66 -1.47 -5.48 -4.76
CA GLY A 66 -1.54 -6.72 -3.99
C GLY A 66 -1.43 -6.54 -2.48
N ALA A 67 -1.70 -5.35 -1.96
CA ALA A 67 -1.71 -5.09 -0.52
C ALA A 67 -3.08 -5.46 0.06
N ARG A 68 -3.31 -6.75 0.23
CA ARG A 68 -4.62 -7.30 0.61
C ARG A 68 -5.11 -6.84 1.97
N ASP A 69 -4.23 -6.84 2.96
CA ASP A 69 -4.61 -6.43 4.31
C ASP A 69 -4.99 -4.96 4.36
N LEU A 70 -4.25 -4.14 3.62
CA LEU A 70 -4.58 -2.72 3.51
C LEU A 70 -5.93 -2.52 2.82
N ALA A 71 -6.17 -3.23 1.72
CA ALA A 71 -7.45 -3.15 1.01
C ALA A 71 -8.59 -3.58 1.92
N ALA A 72 -8.41 -4.64 2.70
CA ALA A 72 -9.42 -5.14 3.63
C ALA A 72 -9.69 -4.14 4.75
N ALA A 73 -8.65 -3.54 5.32
CA ALA A 73 -8.80 -2.53 6.37
C ALA A 73 -9.56 -1.31 5.85
N CYS A 74 -9.27 -0.90 4.61
CA CYS A 74 -9.99 0.20 3.96
C CYS A 74 -11.45 -0.14 3.73
N ALA A 75 -11.76 -1.34 3.25
CA ALA A 75 -13.13 -1.78 3.04
C ALA A 75 -13.93 -1.76 4.34
N GLU A 76 -13.32 -2.20 5.43
CA GLU A 76 -13.92 -2.15 6.76
C GLU A 76 -14.18 -0.72 7.20
N ALA A 77 -13.19 0.16 7.04
CA ALA A 77 -13.30 1.55 7.45
C ALA A 77 -14.40 2.30 6.68
N GLU A 78 -14.60 1.98 5.40
CA GLU A 78 -15.63 2.61 4.59
C GLU A 78 -17.04 2.37 5.16
N GLY A 79 -17.24 1.25 5.83
CA GLY A 79 -18.56 0.84 6.33
C GLY A 79 -18.84 1.20 7.78
N VAL A 80 -17.87 1.75 8.53
CA VAL A 80 -18.10 2.03 9.94
C VAL A 80 -18.83 3.35 10.17
N ASP A 81 -19.53 3.42 11.29
CA ASP A 81 -20.09 4.65 11.80
C ASP A 81 -18.98 5.65 12.12
N GLN A 82 -19.33 6.94 12.05
CA GLN A 82 -18.39 8.00 12.42
C GLN A 82 -17.84 7.82 13.84
N THR A 83 -18.64 7.27 14.74
CA THR A 83 -18.23 7.01 16.13
C THR A 83 -17.12 5.98 16.22
N LEU A 84 -16.97 5.12 15.21
CA LEU A 84 -15.96 4.08 15.14
C LEU A 84 -14.85 4.41 14.15
N ALA A 85 -14.84 5.63 13.62
CA ALA A 85 -13.86 6.04 12.61
C ALA A 85 -12.42 5.99 13.13
N ALA A 86 -12.19 6.46 14.35
CA ALA A 86 -10.83 6.53 14.88
C ALA A 86 -10.13 5.18 14.93
N PRO A 87 -10.70 4.12 15.55
CA PRO A 87 -10.04 2.82 15.54
C PRO A 87 -9.95 2.19 14.14
N ALA A 88 -10.95 2.42 13.29
CA ALA A 88 -10.92 1.90 11.92
C ALA A 88 -9.78 2.53 11.11
N LEU A 89 -9.61 3.84 11.22
CA LEU A 89 -8.52 4.55 10.52
C LEU A 89 -7.16 4.18 11.07
N GLU A 90 -7.07 3.88 12.36
CA GLU A 90 -5.82 3.38 12.95
C GLU A 90 -5.41 2.05 12.31
N ARG A 91 -6.36 1.15 12.09
CA ARG A 91 -6.09 -0.12 11.40
C ARG A 91 -5.64 0.10 9.97
N VAL A 92 -6.24 1.07 9.27
CA VAL A 92 -5.80 1.42 7.91
C VAL A 92 -4.37 1.94 7.95
N ARG A 93 -4.05 2.80 8.90
CA ARG A 93 -2.72 3.38 9.05
C ARG A 93 -1.68 2.29 9.30
N ASP A 94 -1.98 1.35 10.19
CA ASP A 94 -1.07 0.25 10.50
C ASP A 94 -0.83 -0.64 9.28
N ALA A 95 -1.90 -0.96 8.54
CA ALA A 95 -1.79 -1.77 7.32
C ALA A 95 -1.02 -1.02 6.23
N LEU A 96 -1.18 0.29 6.13
CA LEU A 96 -0.44 1.11 5.18
C LEU A 96 1.06 1.10 5.51
N GLU A 97 1.42 1.24 6.78
CA GLU A 97 2.82 1.18 7.21
C GLU A 97 3.45 -0.17 6.87
N ALA A 98 2.73 -1.26 7.10
CA ALA A 98 3.22 -2.60 6.76
C ALA A 98 3.42 -2.75 5.26
N ALA A 99 2.49 -2.25 4.45
CA ALA A 99 2.61 -2.29 2.99
C ALA A 99 3.80 -1.47 2.52
N LEU A 100 4.00 -0.29 3.09
CA LEU A 100 5.13 0.58 2.72
C LEU A 100 6.47 -0.07 3.06
N ALA A 101 6.55 -0.80 4.17
CA ALA A 101 7.77 -1.51 4.54
C ALA A 101 8.10 -2.61 3.51
N ASP A 102 7.08 -3.37 3.09
CA ASP A 102 7.27 -4.40 2.07
C ASP A 102 7.67 -3.78 0.72
N VAL A 103 7.04 -2.67 0.34
CA VAL A 103 7.38 -1.97 -0.90
C VAL A 103 8.83 -1.47 -0.86
N ALA A 104 9.25 -0.91 0.27
CA ALA A 104 10.63 -0.44 0.42
C ALA A 104 11.64 -1.58 0.27
N ALA A 105 11.36 -2.73 0.89
CA ALA A 105 12.22 -3.90 0.79
C ALA A 105 12.31 -4.42 -0.65
N TYR A 106 11.19 -4.48 -1.34
CA TYR A 106 11.14 -4.94 -2.73
C TYR A 106 11.90 -4.00 -3.67
N ARG A 107 11.69 -2.69 -3.52
CA ARG A 107 12.39 -1.70 -4.34
C ARG A 107 13.90 -1.74 -4.10
N HIS A 108 14.30 -1.95 -2.85
CA HIS A 108 15.71 -2.11 -2.52
C HIS A 108 16.30 -3.33 -3.24
N GLU A 109 15.57 -4.43 -3.28
CA GLU A 109 16.01 -5.63 -3.99
C GLU A 109 16.14 -5.39 -5.49
N LEU A 110 15.19 -4.66 -6.09
CA LEU A 110 15.25 -4.30 -7.50
C LEU A 110 16.48 -3.42 -7.79
N MET A 111 16.79 -2.50 -6.90
CA MET A 111 17.97 -1.66 -7.03
C MET A 111 19.25 -2.50 -7.00
N LEU A 112 19.33 -3.47 -6.10
CA LEU A 112 20.49 -4.34 -6.00
C LEU A 112 20.68 -5.21 -7.26
N ARG A 113 19.58 -5.67 -7.84
CA ARG A 113 19.64 -6.41 -9.12
C ARG A 113 20.18 -5.56 -10.24
N GLY A 114 19.75 -4.29 -10.29
CA GLY A 114 20.22 -3.35 -11.30
C GLY A 114 21.71 -3.11 -11.22
N LEU A 115 22.27 -3.12 -10.01
CA LEU A 115 23.70 -2.92 -9.82
C LEU A 115 24.54 -4.12 -10.29
N LYS A 116 23.94 -5.30 -10.30
CA LYS A 116 24.65 -6.51 -10.71
C LYS A 116 24.66 -6.72 -12.22
N GLY A 117 23.83 -6.01 -12.87
CA GLY A 117 23.81 -6.19 -14.26
C GLY A 117 22.80 -6.03 -15.10
#